data_82e136037e4b885025af54d12987c98b
#
_entry.id   82e136037e4b885025af54d12987c98b
#
_cell.length_a   1.000
_cell.length_b   1.000
_cell.length_c   1.000
_cell.angle_alpha   90.00
_cell.angle_beta   90.00
_cell.angle_gamma   90.00
#
_symmetry.space_group_name_H-M   'P 1'
#
loop_
_entity.id
_entity.type
_entity.pdbx_description
1 polymer ?
#
loop_
_entity_poly.entity_id
_entity_poly.type
_entity_poly.pdbx_seq_one_letter_code
_entity_poly.pdbx_strand_id
1 'polypeptide(L)'
;MDSKRTSRRELLKAGAALAGGITLGTSGKAQAQHNHPATPGSENASPMIHGSKEQIEYGQRSKYVTSVRIQHPIGGRPSPDVFGKVFHVATPLQDSVGVITPSSLHYIATTRGSFLPDIDPRQHTLTIHGLVDRPLTLTMDDLKRFPSVTRLHFIECAGNRHNGKQKTVQDTHGMTSCSEWTGVLLSTLFKECGLKGSAKWFVSEGAEEVKGASSIPIAKGMDDCIIAYGMNGEPLRPQQGFPVRIMVPGWEGIYHTKFLRRIKVVDRFYMNYNEFGHLRKDDKELALGEQIGPKSVITYPSGTQRLPGPGFYEISG
;
A
#
# COMPACT_ATOMS: atom_id res chain seq x y z
N MET A 1 15.66 51.33 -30.92
CA MET A 1 16.07 50.55 -29.73
C MET A 1 15.85 49.06 -30.03
N ASP A 2 16.91 48.43 -30.52
CA ASP A 2 16.86 47.01 -30.93
C ASP A 2 17.10 46.10 -29.72
N SER A 3 16.11 45.32 -29.36
CA SER A 3 16.26 44.24 -28.35
C SER A 3 16.84 43.01 -29.01
N LYS A 4 18.12 42.76 -28.80
CA LYS A 4 18.79 41.50 -29.22
C LYS A 4 18.17 40.31 -28.49
N ARG A 5 17.43 39.46 -29.20
CA ARG A 5 17.00 38.17 -28.73
C ARG A 5 18.20 37.20 -28.73
N THR A 6 18.65 36.83 -27.56
CA THR A 6 19.68 35.77 -27.39
C THR A 6 19.12 34.42 -27.81
N SER A 7 19.79 33.75 -28.75
CA SER A 7 19.31 32.50 -29.30
C SER A 7 19.58 31.32 -28.31
N ARG A 8 18.69 30.32 -28.30
CA ARG A 8 18.84 29.07 -27.50
C ARG A 8 20.20 28.40 -27.67
N ARG A 9 20.85 28.61 -28.80
CA ARG A 9 22.17 28.04 -29.13
C ARG A 9 23.32 28.72 -28.39
N GLU A 10 23.18 29.99 -28.01
CA GLU A 10 24.17 30.72 -27.23
C GLU A 10 24.09 30.39 -25.74
N LEU A 11 22.86 30.11 -25.23
CA LEU A 11 22.65 29.66 -23.85
C LEU A 11 23.27 28.27 -23.60
N LEU A 12 23.21 27.38 -24.59
CA LEU A 12 23.82 26.05 -24.50
C LEU A 12 25.36 26.06 -24.61
N LYS A 13 25.92 27.07 -25.28
CA LYS A 13 27.38 27.23 -25.34
C LYS A 13 27.98 27.80 -24.04
N ALA A 14 27.23 28.61 -23.33
CA ALA A 14 27.65 29.12 -22.01
C ALA A 14 27.61 28.08 -20.91
N GLY A 15 26.70 27.06 -21.01
CA GLY A 15 26.62 25.92 -20.08
C GLY A 15 27.74 24.89 -20.23
N ALA A 16 28.36 24.81 -21.43
CA ALA A 16 29.41 23.81 -21.70
C ALA A 16 30.82 24.24 -21.23
N ALA A 17 31.01 25.52 -20.92
CA ALA A 17 32.32 26.04 -20.47
C ALA A 17 32.60 25.84 -18.96
N LEU A 18 31.63 25.38 -18.18
CA LEU A 18 31.77 25.13 -16.74
C LEU A 18 31.97 23.64 -16.39
N ALA A 19 32.00 22.74 -17.37
CA ALA A 19 32.16 21.30 -17.15
C ALA A 19 33.53 20.73 -17.59
N GLY A 20 34.52 21.57 -17.84
CA GLY A 20 35.83 21.18 -18.34
C GLY A 20 36.94 21.21 -17.29
N GLY A 21 36.93 20.25 -16.38
CA GLY A 21 38.04 20.15 -15.40
C GLY A 21 37.97 18.88 -14.56
N ILE A 22 37.98 17.68 -15.19
CA ILE A 22 38.24 16.45 -14.46
C ILE A 22 39.22 15.60 -15.31
N THR A 23 40.43 15.47 -14.81
CA THR A 23 41.50 14.62 -15.32
C THR A 23 41.14 13.13 -15.18
N LEU A 24 41.42 12.38 -16.24
CA LEU A 24 41.36 10.92 -16.29
C LEU A 24 42.38 10.30 -15.28
N GLY A 25 41.84 9.54 -14.32
CA GLY A 25 42.56 8.69 -13.39
C GLY A 25 41.85 7.34 -13.25
N THR A 26 42.50 6.33 -13.75
CA THR A 26 42.44 4.88 -13.57
C THR A 26 41.32 4.21 -12.76
N SER A 27 40.75 3.18 -13.39
CA SER A 27 39.81 2.18 -12.89
C SER A 27 40.14 1.61 -11.50
N GLY A 28 39.27 1.92 -10.52
CA GLY A 28 39.18 1.23 -9.24
C GLY A 28 37.72 1.03 -8.90
N LYS A 29 37.35 -0.20 -8.55
CA LYS A 29 35.98 -0.57 -8.11
C LYS A 29 35.57 0.31 -6.93
N ALA A 30 34.62 1.21 -7.13
CA ALA A 30 34.08 2.01 -6.05
C ALA A 30 33.01 1.20 -5.29
N GLN A 31 33.41 0.63 -4.17
CA GLN A 31 32.52 0.33 -3.07
C GLN A 31 32.22 1.65 -2.36
N ALA A 32 30.99 2.11 -2.43
CA ALA A 32 30.57 3.28 -1.68
C ALA A 32 30.43 2.92 -0.19
N GLN A 33 31.53 3.01 0.54
CA GLN A 33 31.50 3.19 1.98
C GLN A 33 31.54 4.69 2.26
N HIS A 34 30.43 5.26 2.64
CA HIS A 34 30.39 6.61 3.22
C HIS A 34 30.94 6.58 4.65
N ASN A 35 32.27 6.48 4.78
CA ASN A 35 32.95 6.83 6.02
C ASN A 35 33.41 8.29 5.89
N HIS A 36 32.64 9.23 6.45
CA HIS A 36 33.16 10.54 6.74
C HIS A 36 34.06 10.45 7.99
N PRO A 37 35.34 10.77 7.89
CA PRO A 37 36.18 10.89 9.09
C PRO A 37 35.72 12.09 9.89
N ALA A 38 35.46 11.88 11.17
CA ALA A 38 35.20 12.98 12.11
C ALA A 38 36.44 13.86 12.19
N THR A 39 36.32 15.14 11.84
CA THR A 39 37.33 16.14 12.03
C THR A 39 37.29 16.57 13.51
N PRO A 40 38.41 16.45 14.27
CA PRO A 40 38.43 16.94 15.64
C PRO A 40 38.57 18.47 15.64
N GLY A 41 37.67 19.14 16.35
CA GLY A 41 37.89 20.45 16.92
C GLY A 41 37.59 21.67 16.04
N SER A 42 36.36 22.18 16.13
CA SER A 42 36.15 23.63 16.17
C SER A 42 35.09 23.91 17.23
N GLU A 43 35.48 24.46 18.35
CA GLU A 43 34.60 24.84 19.45
C GLU A 43 33.66 26.02 19.14
N ASN A 44 33.58 26.46 17.88
CA ASN A 44 32.74 27.57 17.41
C ASN A 44 31.88 27.21 16.18
N ALA A 45 31.63 25.93 15.91
CA ALA A 45 30.61 25.57 14.96
C ALA A 45 29.25 25.80 15.60
N SER A 46 28.38 26.62 14.96
CA SER A 46 26.94 26.64 15.25
C SER A 46 26.46 25.22 15.47
N PRO A 47 25.64 24.93 16.51
CA PRO A 47 25.22 23.58 16.77
C PRO A 47 24.53 23.05 15.52
N MET A 48 25.22 22.23 14.74
CA MET A 48 24.55 21.43 13.72
C MET A 48 23.54 20.60 14.49
N ILE A 49 22.29 20.72 14.11
CA ILE A 49 21.22 19.89 14.66
C ILE A 49 21.50 18.47 14.17
N HIS A 50 22.26 17.72 14.98
CA HIS A 50 22.41 16.30 14.76
C HIS A 50 21.11 15.63 15.19
N GLY A 51 20.28 15.22 14.22
CA GLY A 51 19.10 14.44 14.50
C GLY A 51 19.46 13.09 15.15
N SER A 52 18.52 12.51 15.90
CA SER A 52 18.66 11.12 16.34
C SER A 52 18.77 10.19 15.13
N LYS A 53 19.26 8.97 15.34
CA LYS A 53 19.37 7.95 14.28
C LYS A 53 18.04 7.79 13.53
N GLU A 54 16.91 7.75 14.27
CA GLU A 54 15.57 7.66 13.68
C GLU A 54 15.20 8.87 12.82
N GLN A 55 15.64 10.08 13.22
CA GLN A 55 15.39 11.29 12.42
C GLN A 55 16.16 11.27 11.10
N ILE A 56 17.37 10.73 11.11
CA ILE A 56 18.23 10.66 9.93
C ILE A 56 17.78 9.52 9.01
N GLU A 57 17.54 8.33 9.56
CA GLU A 57 17.29 7.12 8.77
C GLU A 57 15.89 7.04 8.20
N TYR A 58 14.89 7.50 8.92
CA TYR A 58 13.49 7.34 8.50
C TYR A 58 12.62 8.60 8.68
N GLY A 59 13.16 9.62 9.29
CA GLY A 59 12.46 10.85 9.64
C GLY A 59 11.45 10.68 10.78
N GLN A 60 11.26 11.75 11.52
CA GLN A 60 10.26 11.82 12.58
C GLN A 60 9.16 12.81 12.20
N ARG A 61 7.93 12.53 12.60
CA ARG A 61 6.89 13.53 12.53
C ARG A 61 7.08 14.56 13.65
N SER A 62 6.56 15.76 13.44
CA SER A 62 6.56 16.81 14.48
C SER A 62 5.96 16.29 15.80
N LYS A 63 6.56 16.66 16.94
CA LYS A 63 6.03 16.35 18.26
C LYS A 63 4.62 16.90 18.54
N TYR A 64 4.19 17.86 17.76
CA TYR A 64 2.84 18.44 17.85
C TYR A 64 1.80 17.68 17.01
N VAL A 65 2.22 16.73 16.18
CA VAL A 65 1.30 15.86 15.43
C VAL A 65 1.06 14.60 16.26
N THR A 66 -0.13 14.52 16.86
CA THR A 66 -0.51 13.45 17.80
C THR A 66 -1.40 12.37 17.20
N SER A 67 -1.76 12.49 15.92
CA SER A 67 -2.59 11.51 15.22
C SER A 67 -2.02 10.11 15.31
N VAL A 68 -2.84 9.16 15.77
CA VAL A 68 -2.50 7.74 15.89
C VAL A 68 -3.64 6.89 15.36
N ARG A 69 -3.31 5.68 14.94
CA ARG A 69 -4.34 4.69 14.62
C ARG A 69 -5.17 4.37 15.85
N ILE A 70 -6.46 4.16 15.65
CA ILE A 70 -7.43 3.91 16.73
C ILE A 70 -7.81 2.43 16.70
N GLN A 71 -7.92 1.79 17.88
CA GLN A 71 -8.38 0.42 17.94
C GLN A 71 -9.82 0.32 17.43
N HIS A 72 -10.05 -0.57 16.46
CA HIS A 72 -11.39 -0.79 15.89
C HIS A 72 -12.19 -1.76 16.78
N PRO A 73 -13.48 -1.51 17.03
CA PRO A 73 -14.29 -2.31 17.95
C PRO A 73 -14.48 -3.77 17.56
N ILE A 74 -14.38 -4.09 16.26
CA ILE A 74 -14.57 -5.46 15.73
C ILE A 74 -13.35 -6.34 16.01
N GLY A 75 -12.17 -5.77 16.06
CA GLY A 75 -10.96 -6.49 16.44
C GLY A 75 -10.88 -6.65 17.96
N GLY A 76 -10.65 -7.87 18.46
CA GLY A 76 -10.36 -8.10 19.88
C GLY A 76 -9.29 -7.13 20.39
N ARG A 77 -9.21 -6.93 21.68
CA ARG A 77 -8.20 -6.03 22.27
C ARG A 77 -6.80 -6.49 21.85
N PRO A 78 -5.94 -5.62 21.33
CA PRO A 78 -4.55 -5.94 21.16
C PRO A 78 -3.99 -6.34 22.52
N SER A 79 -3.48 -7.55 22.63
CA SER A 79 -2.70 -7.94 23.79
C SER A 79 -1.23 -7.76 23.42
N PRO A 80 -0.44 -7.05 24.21
CA PRO A 80 1.00 -6.95 23.96
C PRO A 80 1.68 -8.32 23.95
N ASP A 81 1.08 -9.31 24.61
CA ASP A 81 1.62 -10.67 24.72
C ASP A 81 1.19 -11.59 23.57
N VAL A 82 0.35 -11.13 22.67
CA VAL A 82 -0.20 -11.93 21.58
C VAL A 82 -0.08 -11.17 20.26
N PHE A 83 1.14 -10.94 19.87
CA PHE A 83 1.45 -10.59 18.49
C PHE A 83 0.98 -11.74 17.61
N GLY A 84 -0.10 -11.56 16.86
CA GLY A 84 -0.60 -12.60 15.97
C GLY A 84 -2.07 -12.92 16.11
N LYS A 85 -2.76 -12.45 17.15
CA LYS A 85 -4.22 -12.54 17.16
C LYS A 85 -4.82 -11.46 16.27
N VAL A 86 -6.00 -11.76 15.75
CA VAL A 86 -6.81 -10.83 14.96
C VAL A 86 -6.90 -9.48 15.69
N PHE A 87 -6.28 -8.47 15.14
CA PHE A 87 -6.47 -7.11 15.59
C PHE A 87 -6.86 -6.21 14.41
N HIS A 88 -7.69 -5.23 14.72
CA HIS A 88 -8.08 -4.21 13.77
C HIS A 88 -7.77 -2.85 14.37
N VAL A 89 -7.08 -2.03 13.63
CA VAL A 89 -6.83 -0.63 13.97
C VAL A 89 -7.32 0.26 12.84
N ALA A 90 -8.04 1.29 13.21
CA ALA A 90 -8.68 2.22 12.31
C ALA A 90 -7.72 3.37 11.96
N THR A 91 -7.89 3.90 10.76
CA THR A 91 -7.39 5.21 10.36
C THR A 91 -8.11 6.28 11.20
N PRO A 92 -7.40 7.29 11.74
CA PRO A 92 -8.02 8.43 12.38
C PRO A 92 -8.59 9.39 11.32
N LEU A 93 -9.79 9.09 10.82
CA LEU A 93 -10.40 9.82 9.70
C LEU A 93 -10.55 11.32 9.97
N GLN A 94 -10.78 11.71 11.24
CA GLN A 94 -10.89 13.11 11.66
C GLN A 94 -9.58 13.90 11.49
N ASP A 95 -8.45 13.20 11.39
CA ASP A 95 -7.12 13.80 11.25
C ASP A 95 -6.61 13.71 9.80
N SER A 96 -7.50 13.34 8.86
CA SER A 96 -7.12 13.19 7.46
C SER A 96 -6.77 14.54 6.85
N VAL A 97 -5.66 14.60 6.11
CA VAL A 97 -5.21 15.76 5.35
C VAL A 97 -5.09 15.35 3.89
N GLY A 98 -6.01 15.83 3.05
CA GLY A 98 -6.08 15.43 1.64
C GLY A 98 -6.56 13.99 1.46
N VAL A 99 -6.29 13.42 0.28
CA VAL A 99 -6.82 12.11 -0.12
C VAL A 99 -5.92 10.92 0.25
N ILE A 100 -4.64 11.16 0.53
CA ILE A 100 -3.68 10.08 0.84
C ILE A 100 -3.59 9.89 2.35
N THR A 101 -3.84 8.67 2.78
CA THR A 101 -3.56 8.25 4.16
C THR A 101 -2.07 7.92 4.31
N PRO A 102 -1.35 8.58 5.23
CA PRO A 102 0.04 8.21 5.51
C PRO A 102 0.17 6.71 5.82
N SER A 103 1.23 6.05 5.34
CA SER A 103 1.42 4.61 5.55
C SER A 103 1.40 4.22 7.03
N SER A 104 1.88 5.10 7.91
CA SER A 104 1.86 4.90 9.37
C SER A 104 0.46 4.98 10.00
N LEU A 105 -0.50 5.61 9.31
CA LEU A 105 -1.88 5.77 9.78
C LEU A 105 -2.88 4.91 8.99
N HIS A 106 -2.44 4.25 7.94
CA HIS A 106 -3.27 3.32 7.17
C HIS A 106 -3.85 2.24 8.09
N TYR A 107 -5.13 1.96 7.98
CA TYR A 107 -5.77 0.95 8.82
C TYR A 107 -5.10 -0.43 8.68
N ILE A 108 -5.22 -1.25 9.69
CA ILE A 108 -4.75 -2.63 9.68
C ILE A 108 -5.93 -3.54 10.01
N ALA A 109 -6.16 -4.51 9.16
CA ALA A 109 -6.99 -5.67 9.46
C ALA A 109 -6.11 -6.90 9.28
N THR A 110 -5.79 -7.58 10.37
CA THR A 110 -5.09 -8.86 10.29
C THR A 110 -6.10 -9.95 9.99
N THR A 111 -5.73 -10.86 9.12
CA THR A 111 -6.55 -12.02 8.87
C THR A 111 -6.60 -12.94 10.07
N ARG A 112 -7.72 -13.55 10.27
CA ARG A 112 -8.18 -14.35 11.42
C ARG A 112 -7.11 -15.28 12.00
N GLY A 113 -6.41 -14.80 13.05
CA GLY A 113 -5.50 -15.61 13.85
C GLY A 113 -4.10 -15.81 13.29
N SER A 114 -3.75 -15.15 12.20
CA SER A 114 -2.42 -15.25 11.61
C SER A 114 -1.40 -14.36 12.28
N PHE A 115 -0.21 -14.88 12.44
CA PHE A 115 0.97 -14.05 12.66
C PHE A 115 1.28 -13.24 11.40
N LEU A 116 1.84 -12.05 11.58
CA LEU A 116 2.45 -11.35 10.45
C LEU A 116 3.68 -12.15 10.02
N PRO A 117 3.72 -12.66 8.79
CA PRO A 117 4.88 -13.42 8.35
C PRO A 117 6.07 -12.49 8.19
N ASP A 118 7.24 -12.94 8.65
CA ASP A 118 8.52 -12.29 8.39
C ASP A 118 9.10 -12.89 7.11
N ILE A 119 8.86 -12.21 6.00
CA ILE A 119 9.21 -12.72 4.67
C ILE A 119 10.49 -12.06 4.17
N ASP A 120 11.53 -12.84 3.95
CA ASP A 120 12.71 -12.39 3.20
C ASP A 120 12.34 -12.25 1.71
N PRO A 121 12.36 -11.02 1.16
CA PRO A 121 11.98 -10.78 -0.24
C PRO A 121 12.89 -11.48 -1.24
N ARG A 122 14.11 -11.85 -0.85
CA ARG A 122 15.07 -12.60 -1.70
C ARG A 122 14.66 -14.07 -1.90
N GLN A 123 13.87 -14.61 -0.96
CA GLN A 123 13.37 -15.99 -1.01
C GLN A 123 11.91 -16.06 -1.42
N HIS A 124 11.22 -14.92 -1.46
CA HIS A 124 9.82 -14.87 -1.83
C HIS A 124 9.61 -15.05 -3.32
N THR A 125 8.63 -15.86 -3.70
CA THR A 125 8.23 -16.04 -5.08
C THR A 125 6.71 -15.91 -5.23
N LEU A 126 6.29 -15.38 -6.38
CA LEU A 126 4.91 -15.35 -6.83
C LEU A 126 4.74 -16.37 -7.96
N THR A 127 3.90 -17.38 -7.74
CA THR A 127 3.58 -18.39 -8.77
C THR A 127 2.21 -18.11 -9.40
N ILE A 128 2.16 -18.06 -10.73
CA ILE A 128 0.92 -18.00 -11.52
C ILE A 128 0.80 -19.30 -12.30
N HIS A 129 -0.28 -20.05 -12.08
CA HIS A 129 -0.46 -21.37 -12.69
C HIS A 129 -1.95 -21.73 -12.88
N GLY A 130 -2.22 -22.94 -13.33
CA GLY A 130 -3.58 -23.45 -13.58
C GLY A 130 -3.93 -23.38 -15.05
N LEU A 131 -5.05 -22.74 -15.42
CA LEU A 131 -5.50 -22.61 -16.81
C LEU A 131 -4.72 -21.51 -17.55
N VAL A 132 -3.42 -21.70 -17.65
CA VAL A 132 -2.47 -20.87 -18.40
C VAL A 132 -1.64 -21.73 -19.34
N ASP A 133 -1.11 -21.14 -20.40
CA ASP A 133 -0.25 -21.85 -21.36
C ASP A 133 1.15 -22.06 -20.80
N ARG A 134 1.68 -21.05 -20.10
CA ARG A 134 3.01 -21.05 -19.49
C ARG A 134 2.93 -20.59 -18.03
N PRO A 135 3.01 -21.53 -17.08
CA PRO A 135 3.11 -21.13 -15.65
C PRO A 135 4.33 -20.25 -15.40
N LEU A 136 4.18 -19.25 -14.54
CA LEU A 136 5.24 -18.33 -14.13
C LEU A 136 5.55 -18.54 -12.65
N THR A 137 6.84 -18.51 -12.31
CA THR A 137 7.33 -18.35 -10.95
C THR A 137 8.30 -17.19 -10.95
N LEU A 138 7.90 -16.09 -10.32
CA LEU A 138 8.61 -14.82 -10.35
C LEU A 138 9.21 -14.53 -8.97
N THR A 139 10.49 -14.23 -8.94
CA THR A 139 11.12 -13.58 -7.79
C THR A 139 10.65 -12.12 -7.70
N MET A 140 10.96 -11.45 -6.59
CA MET A 140 10.67 -10.01 -6.47
C MET A 140 11.44 -9.18 -7.51
N ASP A 141 12.64 -9.60 -7.87
CA ASP A 141 13.43 -8.94 -8.90
C ASP A 141 12.87 -9.16 -10.30
N ASP A 142 12.38 -10.37 -10.59
CA ASP A 142 11.69 -10.64 -11.87
C ASP A 142 10.42 -9.80 -11.98
N LEU A 143 9.63 -9.71 -10.91
CA LEU A 143 8.42 -8.91 -10.90
C LEU A 143 8.71 -7.42 -11.18
N LYS A 144 9.78 -6.87 -10.61
CA LYS A 144 10.19 -5.47 -10.80
C LYS A 144 10.75 -5.15 -12.19
N ARG A 145 11.05 -6.14 -13.02
CA ARG A 145 11.45 -5.95 -14.43
C ARG A 145 10.28 -5.67 -15.35
N PHE A 146 9.06 -6.02 -14.94
CA PHE A 146 7.86 -5.68 -15.72
C PHE A 146 7.54 -4.19 -15.62
N PRO A 147 6.85 -3.61 -16.65
CA PRO A 147 6.40 -2.23 -16.59
C PRO A 147 5.56 -1.98 -15.34
N SER A 148 5.96 -1.01 -14.54
CA SER A 148 5.25 -0.63 -13.32
C SER A 148 4.22 0.47 -13.59
N VAL A 149 3.18 0.48 -12.76
CA VAL A 149 2.19 1.56 -12.68
C VAL A 149 2.10 2.04 -11.25
N THR A 150 1.74 3.31 -11.09
CA THR A 150 1.44 3.91 -9.78
C THR A 150 0.05 4.53 -9.86
N ARG A 151 -0.85 4.15 -8.94
CA ARG A 151 -2.24 4.61 -8.93
C ARG A 151 -2.75 4.82 -7.51
N LEU A 152 -3.61 5.83 -7.37
CA LEU A 152 -4.34 6.08 -6.12
C LEU A 152 -5.55 5.15 -6.05
N HIS A 153 -5.63 4.35 -4.99
CA HIS A 153 -6.80 3.53 -4.69
C HIS A 153 -7.04 3.48 -3.19
N PHE A 154 -8.31 3.57 -2.80
CA PHE A 154 -8.70 3.27 -1.43
C PHE A 154 -8.92 1.77 -1.25
N ILE A 155 -8.78 1.32 -0.01
CA ILE A 155 -9.20 0.01 0.45
C ILE A 155 -10.16 0.21 1.61
N GLU A 156 -11.28 -0.48 1.58
CA GLU A 156 -12.22 -0.54 2.70
C GLU A 156 -12.43 -1.98 3.14
N CYS A 157 -12.33 -2.24 4.43
CA CYS A 157 -12.61 -3.55 4.99
C CYS A 157 -14.12 -3.78 5.12
N ALA A 158 -14.59 -5.00 4.81
CA ALA A 158 -15.96 -5.43 5.08
C ALA A 158 -16.38 -5.29 6.56
N GLY A 159 -15.41 -5.14 7.47
CA GLY A 159 -15.64 -4.85 8.88
C GLY A 159 -16.17 -3.45 9.18
N ASN A 160 -16.16 -2.54 8.21
CA ASN A 160 -16.83 -1.25 8.31
C ASN A 160 -18.36 -1.42 8.27
N ARG A 161 -18.93 -1.94 9.35
CA ARG A 161 -20.38 -2.19 9.44
C ARG A 161 -20.93 -1.58 10.71
N HIS A 162 -22.04 -0.88 10.60
CA HIS A 162 -22.76 -0.38 11.76
C HIS A 162 -23.54 -1.55 12.41
N ASN A 163 -23.30 -1.79 13.70
CA ASN A 163 -23.98 -2.83 14.48
C ASN A 163 -24.65 -2.29 15.77
N GLY A 164 -24.88 -0.98 15.82
CA GLY A 164 -25.52 -0.30 16.96
C GLY A 164 -24.59 -0.06 18.16
N LYS A 165 -23.39 -0.61 18.17
CA LYS A 165 -22.38 -0.42 19.24
C LYS A 165 -21.37 0.68 18.96
N GLN A 166 -21.20 1.00 17.68
CA GLN A 166 -20.32 2.06 17.21
C GLN A 166 -20.95 3.43 17.47
N LYS A 167 -20.14 4.37 17.97
CA LYS A 167 -20.58 5.72 18.34
C LYS A 167 -19.94 6.81 17.50
N THR A 168 -18.85 6.51 16.81
CA THR A 168 -18.06 7.48 16.06
C THR A 168 -17.89 7.04 14.62
N VAL A 169 -17.52 7.98 13.75
CA VAL A 169 -17.21 7.68 12.35
C VAL A 169 -16.03 6.72 12.23
N GLN A 170 -15.05 6.82 13.11
CA GLN A 170 -13.90 5.91 13.14
C GLN A 170 -14.30 4.48 13.47
N ASP A 171 -15.28 4.31 14.34
CA ASP A 171 -15.79 2.99 14.71
C ASP A 171 -16.55 2.31 13.56
N THR A 172 -17.16 3.09 12.68
CA THR A 172 -18.00 2.59 11.58
C THR A 172 -17.29 2.57 10.24
N HIS A 173 -16.38 3.51 9.99
CA HIS A 173 -15.73 3.73 8.69
C HIS A 173 -14.18 3.78 8.77
N GLY A 174 -13.61 3.68 9.96
CA GLY A 174 -12.16 3.84 10.16
C GLY A 174 -11.30 2.76 9.50
N MET A 175 -11.86 1.64 9.07
CA MET A 175 -11.13 0.68 8.25
C MET A 175 -11.24 1.02 6.76
N THR A 176 -11.06 2.29 6.44
CA THR A 176 -10.91 2.84 5.09
C THR A 176 -9.64 3.67 5.04
N SER A 177 -8.85 3.48 4.01
CA SER A 177 -7.63 4.28 3.77
C SER A 177 -7.36 4.36 2.28
N CYS A 178 -6.86 5.50 1.81
CA CYS A 178 -6.45 5.70 0.44
C CYS A 178 -4.94 5.84 0.37
N SER A 179 -4.31 5.18 -0.58
CA SER A 179 -2.86 5.24 -0.77
C SER A 179 -2.50 5.21 -2.25
N GLU A 180 -1.31 5.66 -2.53
CA GLU A 180 -0.67 5.47 -3.82
C GLU A 180 -0.03 4.07 -3.84
N TRP A 181 -0.41 3.25 -4.83
CA TRP A 181 0.06 1.87 -4.95
C TRP A 181 0.91 1.71 -6.20
N THR A 182 2.12 1.19 -6.00
CA THR A 182 3.08 0.94 -7.09
C THR A 182 3.27 -0.56 -7.29
N GLY A 183 3.16 -1.01 -8.54
CA GLY A 183 3.31 -2.41 -8.88
C GLY A 183 3.12 -2.69 -10.36
N VAL A 184 2.87 -3.95 -10.70
CA VAL A 184 2.65 -4.43 -12.07
C VAL A 184 1.17 -4.73 -12.27
N LEU A 185 0.60 -4.33 -13.40
CA LEU A 185 -0.77 -4.72 -13.75
C LEU A 185 -0.86 -6.24 -13.88
N LEU A 186 -1.86 -6.84 -13.24
CA LEU A 186 -2.07 -8.29 -13.34
C LEU A 186 -2.35 -8.72 -14.77
N SER A 187 -3.00 -7.86 -15.57
CA SER A 187 -3.22 -8.10 -17.00
C SER A 187 -1.92 -8.28 -17.80
N THR A 188 -0.83 -7.61 -17.40
CA THR A 188 0.48 -7.82 -18.01
C THR A 188 1.00 -9.22 -17.73
N LEU A 189 0.91 -9.69 -16.49
CA LEU A 189 1.34 -11.04 -16.11
C LEU A 189 0.45 -12.11 -16.72
N PHE A 190 -0.86 -11.88 -16.82
CA PHE A 190 -1.78 -12.80 -17.50
C PHE A 190 -1.52 -12.91 -19.02
N LYS A 191 -1.16 -11.81 -19.66
CA LYS A 191 -0.73 -11.84 -21.07
C LYS A 191 0.58 -12.62 -21.24
N GLU A 192 1.50 -12.46 -20.30
CA GLU A 192 2.80 -13.15 -20.31
C GLU A 192 2.63 -14.66 -20.13
N CYS A 193 1.77 -15.13 -19.23
CA CYS A 193 1.54 -16.54 -19.02
C CYS A 193 0.57 -17.19 -20.04
N GLY A 194 -0.20 -16.41 -20.78
CA GLY A 194 -1.24 -16.88 -21.71
C GLY A 194 -2.42 -17.54 -20.97
N LEU A 195 -3.59 -16.89 -21.02
CA LEU A 195 -4.80 -17.46 -20.42
C LEU A 195 -5.47 -18.44 -21.38
N LYS A 196 -5.79 -19.65 -20.91
CA LYS A 196 -6.59 -20.60 -21.70
C LYS A 196 -8.02 -20.11 -21.86
N GLY A 197 -8.67 -20.45 -22.98
CA GLY A 197 -10.03 -20.02 -23.29
C GLY A 197 -11.09 -20.45 -22.25
N SER A 198 -10.82 -21.48 -21.45
CA SER A 198 -11.68 -21.92 -20.36
C SER A 198 -11.46 -21.16 -19.04
N ALA A 199 -10.47 -20.28 -18.94
CA ALA A 199 -10.18 -19.48 -17.75
C ALA A 199 -11.31 -18.48 -17.53
N LYS A 200 -11.94 -18.51 -16.35
CA LYS A 200 -13.02 -17.60 -15.95
C LYS A 200 -12.74 -16.87 -14.65
N TRP A 201 -11.97 -17.50 -13.76
CA TRP A 201 -11.66 -17.00 -12.42
C TRP A 201 -10.18 -17.21 -12.11
N PHE A 202 -9.70 -16.51 -11.12
CA PHE A 202 -8.44 -16.83 -10.46
C PHE A 202 -8.60 -16.79 -8.95
N VAL A 203 -7.81 -17.60 -8.27
CA VAL A 203 -7.72 -17.62 -6.80
C VAL A 203 -6.39 -17.01 -6.41
N SER A 204 -6.42 -15.88 -5.71
CA SER A 204 -5.23 -15.27 -5.08
C SER A 204 -5.02 -15.89 -3.70
N GLU A 205 -3.77 -16.24 -3.35
CA GLU A 205 -3.44 -16.86 -2.06
C GLU A 205 -2.23 -16.19 -1.42
N GLY A 206 -2.34 -15.86 -0.14
CA GLY A 206 -1.27 -15.29 0.68
C GLY A 206 -0.34 -16.35 1.28
N ALA A 207 0.81 -15.91 1.78
CA ALA A 207 1.80 -16.75 2.46
C ALA A 207 1.57 -16.84 3.97
N GLU A 208 0.58 -16.16 4.50
CA GLU A 208 0.20 -16.21 5.90
C GLU A 208 -0.31 -17.61 6.32
N GLU A 209 -0.26 -17.91 7.61
CA GLU A 209 -0.62 -19.23 8.17
C GLU A 209 -2.05 -19.66 7.79
N VAL A 210 -3.01 -18.76 7.86
CA VAL A 210 -4.43 -19.04 7.48
C VAL A 210 -4.63 -19.03 5.96
N LYS A 211 -3.59 -18.71 5.19
CA LYS A 211 -3.62 -18.69 3.72
C LYS A 211 -4.82 -17.92 3.18
N GLY A 212 -4.90 -16.64 3.53
CA GLY A 212 -5.95 -15.75 2.99
C GLY A 212 -6.05 -15.94 1.48
N ALA A 213 -7.21 -16.35 1.02
CA ALA A 213 -7.46 -16.61 -0.39
C ALA A 213 -8.79 -16.00 -0.82
N SER A 214 -8.87 -15.56 -2.06
CA SER A 214 -10.09 -15.00 -2.64
C SER A 214 -10.21 -15.36 -4.12
N SER A 215 -11.43 -15.67 -4.55
CA SER A 215 -11.77 -15.94 -5.94
C SER A 215 -12.20 -14.65 -6.63
N ILE A 216 -11.55 -14.32 -7.74
CA ILE A 216 -11.76 -13.09 -8.49
C ILE A 216 -11.97 -13.44 -9.97
N PRO A 217 -12.96 -12.82 -10.67
CA PRO A 217 -13.13 -13.04 -12.11
C PRO A 217 -11.92 -12.63 -12.92
N ILE A 218 -11.57 -13.37 -13.96
CA ILE A 218 -10.51 -13.01 -14.91
C ILE A 218 -10.74 -11.61 -15.50
N ALA A 219 -11.98 -11.24 -15.81
CA ALA A 219 -12.32 -9.91 -16.32
C ALA A 219 -11.79 -8.80 -15.41
N LYS A 220 -11.97 -8.92 -14.08
CA LYS A 220 -11.44 -7.97 -13.11
C LYS A 220 -9.91 -7.95 -13.07
N GLY A 221 -9.28 -9.13 -13.16
CA GLY A 221 -7.83 -9.27 -13.22
C GLY A 221 -7.20 -8.64 -14.49
N MET A 222 -7.96 -8.65 -15.59
CA MET A 222 -7.54 -8.06 -16.87
C MET A 222 -7.78 -6.54 -16.94
N ASP A 223 -8.60 -5.99 -16.07
CA ASP A 223 -8.95 -4.57 -16.05
C ASP A 223 -7.91 -3.74 -15.28
N ASP A 224 -7.97 -3.73 -13.97
CA ASP A 224 -7.26 -2.74 -13.15
C ASP A 224 -6.50 -3.32 -11.95
N CYS A 225 -6.50 -4.64 -11.74
CA CYS A 225 -5.77 -5.25 -10.64
C CYS A 225 -4.26 -4.99 -10.73
N ILE A 226 -3.66 -4.66 -9.58
CA ILE A 226 -2.22 -4.38 -9.46
C ILE A 226 -1.58 -5.40 -8.53
N ILE A 227 -0.47 -5.99 -8.94
CA ILE A 227 0.43 -6.75 -8.08
C ILE A 227 1.40 -5.74 -7.47
N ALA A 228 1.02 -5.21 -6.30
CA ALA A 228 1.66 -4.07 -5.67
C ALA A 228 2.80 -4.50 -4.74
N TYR A 229 3.94 -3.83 -4.84
CA TYR A 229 5.11 -3.98 -3.99
C TYR A 229 5.54 -2.66 -3.31
N GLY A 230 4.89 -1.55 -3.66
CA GLY A 230 5.12 -0.23 -3.07
C GLY A 230 3.82 0.46 -2.65
N MET A 231 3.91 1.33 -1.67
CA MET A 231 2.81 2.12 -1.11
C MET A 231 3.31 3.48 -0.63
N ASN A 232 2.74 4.56 -1.14
CA ASN A 232 3.12 5.94 -0.77
C ASN A 232 4.63 6.21 -0.90
N GLY A 233 5.26 5.76 -1.99
CA GLY A 233 6.68 6.00 -2.27
C GLY A 233 7.66 5.12 -1.46
N GLU A 234 7.18 4.17 -0.66
CA GLU A 234 8.00 3.24 0.12
C GLU A 234 7.65 1.76 -0.20
N PRO A 235 8.50 0.78 0.11
CA PRO A 235 8.10 -0.63 0.11
C PRO A 235 6.90 -0.84 1.03
N LEU A 236 6.09 -1.86 0.73
CA LEU A 236 4.97 -2.22 1.59
C LEU A 236 5.43 -2.43 3.04
N ARG A 237 4.67 -1.93 4.00
CA ARG A 237 4.92 -2.28 5.40
C ARG A 237 4.47 -3.72 5.68
N PRO A 238 5.08 -4.43 6.65
CA PRO A 238 4.70 -5.82 6.97
C PRO A 238 3.20 -5.99 7.17
N GLN A 239 2.54 -5.07 7.91
CA GLN A 239 1.11 -5.11 8.16
C GLN A 239 0.26 -4.91 6.89
N GLN A 240 0.84 -4.30 5.85
CA GLN A 240 0.20 -4.07 4.57
C GLN A 240 0.51 -5.14 3.53
N GLY A 241 1.26 -6.19 3.90
CA GLY A 241 1.48 -7.35 3.06
C GLY A 241 2.83 -7.40 2.34
N PHE A 242 3.89 -6.86 2.95
CA PHE A 242 5.25 -7.01 2.42
C PHE A 242 5.60 -8.48 2.14
N PRO A 243 6.29 -8.82 1.03
CA PRO A 243 6.86 -7.91 0.02
C PRO A 243 5.91 -7.57 -1.14
N VAL A 244 4.79 -8.27 -1.28
CA VAL A 244 3.87 -8.10 -2.40
C VAL A 244 2.44 -8.47 -2.03
N ARG A 245 1.48 -7.72 -2.57
CA ARG A 245 0.05 -7.97 -2.42
C ARG A 245 -0.69 -7.76 -3.75
N ILE A 246 -1.91 -8.26 -3.83
CA ILE A 246 -2.82 -7.86 -4.90
C ILE A 246 -3.69 -6.69 -4.43
N MET A 247 -3.87 -5.72 -5.31
CA MET A 247 -4.87 -4.66 -5.23
C MET A 247 -5.99 -4.96 -6.22
N VAL A 248 -7.23 -4.88 -5.74
CA VAL A 248 -8.45 -5.12 -6.53
C VAL A 248 -9.34 -3.87 -6.39
N PRO A 249 -9.07 -2.81 -7.17
CA PRO A 249 -9.71 -1.50 -6.99
C PRO A 249 -11.23 -1.57 -6.98
N GLY A 250 -11.86 -0.83 -6.06
CA GLY A 250 -13.32 -0.79 -5.91
C GLY A 250 -13.97 -2.02 -5.25
N TRP A 251 -13.16 -3.01 -4.84
CA TRP A 251 -13.65 -4.21 -4.17
C TRP A 251 -13.37 -4.17 -2.66
N GLU A 252 -14.11 -4.96 -1.87
CA GLU A 252 -13.89 -5.07 -0.42
C GLU A 252 -12.47 -5.53 -0.07
N GLY A 253 -11.98 -5.06 1.08
CA GLY A 253 -10.62 -5.32 1.56
C GLY A 253 -10.18 -6.79 1.59
N ILE A 254 -11.14 -7.72 1.72
CA ILE A 254 -10.87 -9.17 1.72
C ILE A 254 -10.25 -9.68 0.41
N TYR A 255 -10.56 -9.03 -0.71
CA TYR A 255 -10.05 -9.43 -2.03
C TYR A 255 -8.62 -8.95 -2.28
N HIS A 256 -8.12 -8.02 -1.47
CA HIS A 256 -6.77 -7.48 -1.56
C HIS A 256 -5.78 -8.37 -0.79
N THR A 257 -5.58 -9.60 -1.25
CA THR A 257 -4.75 -10.60 -0.58
C THR A 257 -3.33 -10.10 -0.33
N LYS A 258 -2.93 -10.07 0.94
CA LYS A 258 -1.59 -9.69 1.40
C LYS A 258 -0.62 -10.88 1.30
N PHE A 259 0.70 -10.58 1.31
CA PHE A 259 1.74 -11.61 1.26
C PHE A 259 1.55 -12.57 0.08
N LEU A 260 1.16 -12.02 -1.06
CA LEU A 260 0.72 -12.79 -2.21
C LEU A 260 1.82 -13.74 -2.70
N ARG A 261 1.55 -15.04 -2.69
CA ARG A 261 2.49 -16.08 -3.12
C ARG A 261 2.03 -16.87 -4.32
N ARG A 262 0.71 -16.92 -4.54
CA ARG A 262 0.14 -17.78 -5.59
C ARG A 262 -1.12 -17.16 -6.20
N ILE A 263 -1.22 -17.29 -7.52
CA ILE A 263 -2.43 -17.04 -8.29
C ILE A 263 -2.71 -18.30 -9.10
N LYS A 264 -3.85 -18.96 -8.81
CA LYS A 264 -4.30 -20.14 -9.56
C LYS A 264 -5.45 -19.75 -10.48
N VAL A 265 -5.25 -19.85 -11.79
CA VAL A 265 -6.28 -19.60 -12.81
C VAL A 265 -7.17 -20.83 -12.95
N VAL A 266 -8.49 -20.63 -12.91
CA VAL A 266 -9.49 -21.70 -12.84
C VAL A 266 -10.70 -21.39 -13.72
N ASP A 267 -11.55 -22.41 -13.97
CA ASP A 267 -12.73 -22.34 -14.82
C ASP A 267 -14.01 -21.90 -14.10
N ARG A 268 -14.00 -21.90 -12.77
CA ARG A 268 -15.18 -21.62 -11.93
C ARG A 268 -14.78 -20.95 -10.62
N PHE A 269 -15.76 -20.41 -9.93
CA PHE A 269 -15.62 -19.90 -8.57
C PHE A 269 -15.28 -21.02 -7.58
N TYR A 270 -14.33 -20.74 -6.68
CA TYR A 270 -13.99 -21.59 -5.54
C TYR A 270 -14.24 -20.83 -4.25
N MET A 271 -15.19 -21.31 -3.45
CA MET A 271 -15.47 -20.76 -2.13
C MET A 271 -14.27 -20.96 -1.22
N ASN A 272 -13.70 -19.87 -0.72
CA ASN A 272 -12.65 -19.90 0.28
C ASN A 272 -13.22 -19.58 1.67
N TYR A 273 -12.50 -19.97 2.71
CA TYR A 273 -12.93 -19.74 4.09
C TYR A 273 -13.26 -18.26 4.39
N ASN A 274 -12.47 -17.34 3.87
CA ASN A 274 -12.69 -15.92 4.06
C ASN A 274 -13.96 -15.40 3.36
N GLU A 275 -14.34 -15.98 2.24
CA GLU A 275 -15.49 -15.57 1.45
C GLU A 275 -16.82 -16.05 2.06
N PHE A 276 -16.81 -17.17 2.79
CA PHE A 276 -18.03 -17.76 3.36
C PHE A 276 -18.82 -16.78 4.24
N GLY A 277 -18.16 -15.91 4.97
CA GLY A 277 -18.81 -14.88 5.80
C GLY A 277 -19.24 -13.61 5.06
N HIS A 278 -18.90 -13.48 3.77
CA HIS A 278 -19.14 -12.30 2.94
C HIS A 278 -20.16 -12.51 1.83
N LEU A 279 -20.65 -13.73 1.67
CA LEU A 279 -21.73 -14.02 0.74
C LEU A 279 -23.04 -13.38 1.21
N ARG A 280 -23.73 -12.71 0.31
CA ARG A 280 -25.08 -12.23 0.56
C ARG A 280 -26.01 -13.43 0.58
N LYS A 281 -26.79 -13.57 1.66
CA LYS A 281 -27.71 -14.70 1.84
C LYS A 281 -28.93 -14.66 0.91
N ASP A 282 -29.18 -13.52 0.28
CA ASP A 282 -30.44 -13.24 -0.39
C ASP A 282 -30.38 -13.36 -1.91
N ASP A 283 -29.19 -13.62 -2.47
CA ASP A 283 -29.02 -13.71 -3.92
C ASP A 283 -29.06 -15.17 -4.37
N LYS A 284 -30.06 -15.50 -5.19
CA LYS A 284 -30.17 -16.80 -5.87
C LYS A 284 -29.03 -17.06 -6.87
N GLU A 285 -28.31 -16.02 -7.26
CA GLU A 285 -27.02 -16.06 -7.92
C GLU A 285 -25.95 -15.61 -6.91
N LEU A 286 -24.82 -16.30 -6.89
CA LEU A 286 -23.66 -15.95 -6.06
C LEU A 286 -23.17 -14.51 -6.36
N ALA A 287 -23.95 -13.53 -5.95
CA ALA A 287 -23.50 -12.15 -5.94
C ALA A 287 -22.56 -12.01 -4.75
N LEU A 288 -21.30 -12.08 -5.05
CA LEU A 288 -20.25 -11.73 -4.12
C LEU A 288 -20.44 -10.25 -3.80
N GLY A 289 -20.45 -9.89 -2.54
CA GLY A 289 -20.49 -8.48 -2.12
C GLY A 289 -19.15 -7.78 -2.38
N GLU A 290 -18.59 -7.99 -3.58
CA GLU A 290 -17.24 -7.58 -3.93
C GLU A 290 -17.11 -6.10 -4.21
N GLN A 291 -18.13 -5.50 -4.82
CA GLN A 291 -18.08 -4.10 -5.23
C GLN A 291 -18.57 -3.17 -4.12
N ILE A 292 -17.77 -2.16 -3.86
CA ILE A 292 -18.11 -1.10 -2.92
C ILE A 292 -18.92 -0.04 -3.67
N GLY A 293 -20.15 0.20 -3.24
CA GLY A 293 -21.00 1.26 -3.77
C GLY A 293 -20.55 2.66 -3.34
N PRO A 294 -21.14 3.72 -3.91
CA PRO A 294 -20.87 5.10 -3.50
C PRO A 294 -21.13 5.28 -2.00
N LYS A 295 -20.22 5.95 -1.33
CA LYS A 295 -20.24 6.21 0.10
C LYS A 295 -19.71 7.60 0.39
N SER A 296 -20.26 8.25 1.40
CA SER A 296 -19.71 9.49 1.94
C SER A 296 -19.81 9.48 3.46
N VAL A 297 -18.89 10.18 4.10
CA VAL A 297 -18.86 10.31 5.56
C VAL A 297 -18.24 11.64 5.95
N ILE A 298 -18.86 12.34 6.91
CA ILE A 298 -18.28 13.55 7.47
C ILE A 298 -17.13 13.15 8.39
N THR A 299 -15.92 13.62 8.08
CA THR A 299 -14.71 13.36 8.86
C THR A 299 -14.37 14.51 9.81
N TYR A 300 -14.83 15.74 9.50
CA TYR A 300 -14.67 16.91 10.36
C TYR A 300 -15.93 17.79 10.35
N PRO A 301 -16.48 18.18 11.53
CA PRO A 301 -16.15 17.67 12.87
C PRO A 301 -16.69 16.25 13.08
N SER A 302 -15.89 15.37 13.64
CA SER A 302 -16.30 13.98 13.90
C SER A 302 -15.55 13.37 15.09
N GLY A 303 -15.93 12.17 15.49
CA GLY A 303 -15.29 11.48 16.59
C GLY A 303 -15.54 12.18 17.93
N THR A 304 -14.47 12.57 18.60
CA THR A 304 -14.51 13.28 19.89
C THR A 304 -14.33 14.79 19.75
N GLN A 305 -14.28 15.30 18.53
CA GLN A 305 -14.14 16.74 18.29
C GLN A 305 -15.38 17.48 18.74
N ARG A 306 -15.16 18.65 19.36
CA ARG A 306 -16.24 19.53 19.81
C ARG A 306 -16.01 20.92 19.24
N LEU A 307 -17.05 21.51 18.69
CA LEU A 307 -17.02 22.92 18.29
C LEU A 307 -17.11 23.79 19.55
N PRO A 308 -16.31 24.86 19.65
CA PRO A 308 -16.24 25.71 20.85
C PRO A 308 -17.50 26.55 21.09
N GLY A 309 -18.39 26.69 20.13
CA GLY A 309 -19.62 27.47 20.22
C GLY A 309 -20.21 27.77 18.85
N PRO A 310 -21.25 28.61 18.75
CA PRO A 310 -21.77 29.09 17.47
C PRO A 310 -20.68 29.83 16.67
N GLY A 311 -20.59 29.60 15.37
CA GLY A 311 -19.60 30.21 14.49
C GLY A 311 -19.60 29.60 13.08
N PHE A 312 -18.65 30.03 12.28
CA PHE A 312 -18.38 29.46 10.97
C PHE A 312 -17.37 28.32 11.12
N TYR A 313 -17.69 27.16 10.60
CA TYR A 313 -16.85 25.99 10.63
C TYR A 313 -16.79 25.33 9.26
N GLU A 314 -15.62 24.81 8.93
CA GLU A 314 -15.47 23.91 7.81
C GLU A 314 -16.10 22.56 8.16
N ILE A 315 -16.81 21.97 7.20
CA ILE A 315 -17.28 20.59 7.27
C ILE A 315 -16.64 19.86 6.12
N SER A 316 -15.90 18.78 6.41
CA SER A 316 -15.21 17.98 5.39
C SER A 316 -15.47 16.48 5.57
N GLY A 317 -15.26 15.74 4.45
CA GLY A 317 -15.52 14.31 4.41
C GLY A 317 -14.95 13.63 3.19
#